data_f149bfdece336a61b1a80066202f2ecc
#
_entry.id   f149bfdece336a61b1a80066202f2ecc
#
_cell.length_a   1.000
_cell.length_b   1.000
_cell.length_c   1.000
_cell.angle_alpha   90.00
_cell.angle_beta   90.00
_cell.angle_gamma   90.00
#
_symmetry.space_group_name_H-M   'P 1'
#
loop_
_entity.id
_entity.type
_entity.pdbx_description
1 polymer ?
#
loop_
_entity_poly.entity_id
_entity_poly.type
_entity_poly.pdbx_seq_one_letter_code
_entity_poly.pdbx_strand_id
1 'polypeptide(L)'
;MKFVSQIVPAAIFAALAFSVSSAAEIGQIKNTTGQVFLLRNNQQQPAKPGDTVEEADTIITGANGSFGMTLIDSTRLSAGPNSRIELKQFRFNPTTQEGESLTELHRGTLAIVSGQIAKR
;
A
#
# COMPACT_ATOMS: atom_id res chain seq x y z
N MET A 1 -11.33 -12.30 52.41
CA MET A 1 -11.46 -12.10 51.86
C MET A 1 -11.21 -11.87 50.83
N LYS A 2 -11.18 -11.95 50.72
CA LYS A 2 -11.15 -11.68 49.91
C LYS A 2 -10.85 -11.48 48.78
N PHE A 3 -10.88 -11.50 48.62
CA PHE A 3 -10.73 -11.29 47.67
C PHE A 3 -10.48 -10.96 46.76
N VAL A 4 -10.41 -10.84 46.53
CA VAL A 4 -10.42 -10.59 45.82
C VAL A 4 -10.14 -10.17 44.88
N SER A 5 -9.98 -9.93 44.77
CA SER A 5 -9.86 -9.58 43.98
C SER A 5 -9.59 -9.39 43.02
N GLN A 6 -9.44 -9.33 42.70
CA GLN A 6 -9.29 -9.14 41.80
C GLN A 6 -9.05 -9.09 40.77
N ILE A 7 -8.94 -9.00 40.47
CA ILE A 7 -8.73 -9.08 39.58
C ILE A 7 -8.77 -8.84 38.52
N VAL A 8 -8.86 -8.67 38.25
CA VAL A 8 -9.00 -8.51 37.27
C VAL A 8 -8.79 -7.87 36.38
N PRO A 9 -8.75 -7.54 36.18
CA PRO A 9 -8.65 -6.64 35.42
C PRO A 9 -8.00 -6.72 34.30
N ALA A 10 -7.39 -7.07 34.39
CA ALA A 10 -6.66 -7.14 33.39
C ALA A 10 -7.20 -7.14 32.19
N ALA A 11 -7.70 -7.74 32.03
CA ALA A 11 -8.19 -7.84 30.92
C ALA A 11 -8.25 -6.81 30.11
N ILE A 12 -8.46 -6.11 30.44
CA ILE A 12 -8.71 -5.22 29.73
C ILE A 12 -7.93 -4.82 28.78
N PHE A 13 -7.25 -4.60 28.86
CA PHE A 13 -6.55 -4.02 28.02
C PHE A 13 -6.29 -4.43 26.88
N ALA A 14 -6.27 -5.22 26.88
CA ALA A 14 -5.90 -5.67 25.78
C ALA A 14 -6.49 -5.07 24.71
N ALA A 15 -7.39 -4.97 24.73
CA ALA A 15 -8.00 -4.58 23.75
C ALA A 15 -7.64 -3.57 23.08
N LEU A 16 -7.54 -2.94 23.46
CA LEU A 16 -7.37 -1.94 22.85
C LEU A 16 -6.58 -1.73 21.95
N ALA A 17 -5.88 -2.09 22.12
CA ALA A 17 -4.96 -1.79 21.31
C ALA A 17 -5.28 -1.83 19.95
N PHE A 18 -5.89 -2.28 19.58
CA PHE A 18 -5.95 -2.46 18.37
C PHE A 18 -6.65 -1.91 17.54
N SER A 19 -6.92 -1.24 17.60
CA SER A 19 -7.60 -0.66 16.77
C SER A 19 -6.86 0.03 15.80
N VAL A 20 -6.33 -0.51 14.97
CA VAL A 20 -5.68 0.09 14.03
C VAL A 20 -6.49 0.41 12.93
N SER A 21 -6.60 1.51 12.47
CA SER A 21 -7.32 1.79 11.34
C SER A 21 -6.41 1.83 10.21
N SER A 22 -6.68 1.25 9.14
CA SER A 22 -5.82 1.33 8.00
C SER A 22 -6.52 2.02 6.87
N ALA A 23 -5.74 2.60 5.99
CA ALA A 23 -6.25 3.20 4.80
C ALA A 23 -6.80 2.12 3.89
N ALA A 24 -7.69 2.51 3.01
CA ALA A 24 -8.26 1.56 2.07
C ALA A 24 -7.20 1.07 1.11
N GLU A 25 -7.32 -0.17 0.74
CA GLU A 25 -6.45 -0.74 -0.27
C GLU A 25 -6.75 -0.13 -1.61
N ILE A 26 -5.72 0.26 -2.32
CA ILE A 26 -5.90 0.84 -3.65
C ILE A 26 -5.29 -0.03 -4.74
N GLY A 27 -4.62 -1.09 -4.39
CA GLY A 27 -4.03 -1.95 -5.39
C GLY A 27 -3.34 -3.13 -4.77
N GLN A 28 -2.70 -3.91 -5.63
CA GLN A 28 -2.02 -5.12 -5.22
C GLN A 28 -0.77 -5.33 -6.06
N ILE A 29 0.31 -5.71 -5.41
CA ILE A 29 1.55 -6.05 -6.09
C ILE A 29 1.37 -7.41 -6.74
N LYS A 30 1.61 -7.50 -8.04
CA LYS A 30 1.41 -8.72 -8.78
C LYS A 30 2.68 -9.52 -8.95
N ASN A 31 3.81 -8.85 -9.08
CA ASN A 31 5.07 -9.56 -9.19
C ASN A 31 6.19 -8.67 -8.71
N THR A 32 7.27 -9.29 -8.29
CA THR A 32 8.47 -8.59 -7.87
C THR A 32 9.68 -9.37 -8.35
N THR A 33 10.75 -8.65 -8.63
CA THR A 33 12.03 -9.24 -8.96
C THR A 33 13.08 -8.49 -8.18
N GLY A 34 14.02 -9.21 -7.58
CA GLY A 34 15.07 -8.57 -6.83
C GLY A 34 14.57 -7.84 -5.60
N GLN A 35 15.17 -6.71 -5.32
CA GLN A 35 14.87 -5.98 -4.08
C GLN A 35 13.75 -5.00 -4.32
N VAL A 36 12.63 -5.23 -3.66
CA VAL A 36 11.47 -4.35 -3.72
C VAL A 36 10.97 -4.15 -2.30
N PHE A 37 10.74 -2.90 -1.93
CA PHE A 37 10.30 -2.57 -0.58
C PHE A 37 9.09 -1.67 -0.61
N LEU A 38 8.27 -1.80 0.41
CA LEU A 38 7.11 -0.97 0.61
C LEU A 38 7.36 -0.10 1.83
N LEU A 39 7.22 1.20 1.67
CA LEU A 39 7.40 2.13 2.78
C LEU A 39 6.03 2.66 3.16
N ARG A 40 5.63 2.37 4.39
CA ARG A 40 4.34 2.78 4.91
C ARG A 40 4.54 3.31 6.32
N ASN A 41 4.09 4.53 6.55
CA ASN A 41 4.24 5.15 7.88
C ASN A 41 5.68 5.15 8.34
N ASN A 42 6.59 5.47 7.43
CA ASN A 42 8.02 5.53 7.70
C ASN A 42 8.64 4.20 8.07
N GLN A 43 7.94 3.10 7.78
CA GLN A 43 8.49 1.77 8.01
C GLN A 43 8.63 1.06 6.69
N GLN A 44 9.83 0.58 6.44
CA GLN A 44 10.14 -0.10 5.20
C GLN A 44 10.11 -1.60 5.43
N GLN A 45 9.44 -2.29 4.54
CA GLN A 45 9.34 -3.74 4.64
C GLN A 45 9.44 -4.35 3.25
N PRO A 46 9.91 -5.59 3.15
CA PRO A 46 9.98 -6.24 1.85
C PRO A 46 8.60 -6.36 1.23
N ALA A 47 8.51 -6.11 -0.06
CA ALA A 47 7.26 -6.26 -0.79
C ALA A 47 7.26 -7.61 -1.50
N LYS A 48 6.12 -8.25 -1.51
CA LYS A 48 5.96 -9.56 -2.12
C LYS A 48 4.74 -9.59 -3.01
N PRO A 49 4.72 -10.48 -3.99
CA PRO A 49 3.50 -10.64 -4.79
C PRO A 49 2.33 -10.97 -3.88
N GLY A 50 1.21 -10.32 -4.14
CA GLY A 50 0.03 -10.47 -3.32
C GLY A 50 -0.13 -9.42 -2.25
N ASP A 51 0.91 -8.68 -1.94
CA ASP A 51 0.80 -7.61 -0.95
C ASP A 51 -0.12 -6.51 -1.47
N THR A 52 -0.92 -5.97 -0.57
CA THR A 52 -1.80 -4.87 -0.94
C THR A 52 -1.09 -3.54 -0.73
N VAL A 53 -1.49 -2.54 -1.50
CA VAL A 53 -0.95 -1.20 -1.34
C VAL A 53 -2.07 -0.26 -0.98
N GLU A 54 -1.71 0.79 -0.26
CA GLU A 54 -2.65 1.78 0.24
C GLU A 54 -2.24 3.16 -0.22
N GLU A 55 -3.17 4.08 -0.13
CA GLU A 55 -2.86 5.47 -0.43
C GLU A 55 -1.72 5.94 0.46
N ALA A 56 -0.83 6.74 -0.09
CA ALA A 56 0.35 7.28 0.56
C ALA A 56 1.51 6.29 0.70
N ASP A 57 1.34 5.07 0.24
CA ASP A 57 2.47 4.13 0.23
C ASP A 57 3.52 4.56 -0.78
N THR A 58 4.76 4.23 -0.48
CA THR A 58 5.87 4.43 -1.41
C THR A 58 6.49 3.08 -1.70
N ILE A 59 6.78 2.81 -2.96
CA ILE A 59 7.44 1.57 -3.36
C ILE A 59 8.83 1.90 -3.84
N ILE A 60 9.80 1.17 -3.33
CA ILE A 60 11.21 1.43 -3.59
C ILE A 60 11.83 0.17 -4.15
N THR A 61 12.57 0.31 -5.26
CA THR A 61 13.30 -0.83 -5.81
C THR A 61 14.80 -0.58 -5.67
N GLY A 62 15.53 -1.65 -5.45
CA GLY A 62 16.99 -1.57 -5.41
C GLY A 62 17.61 -1.69 -6.77
N ALA A 63 18.91 -1.87 -6.78
CA ALA A 63 19.67 -1.87 -8.04
C ALA A 63 19.27 -2.99 -8.98
N ASN A 64 18.73 -4.06 -8.45
CA ASN A 64 18.28 -5.16 -9.30
C ASN A 64 16.79 -5.40 -9.13
N GLY A 65 16.05 -4.41 -8.67
CA GLY A 65 14.64 -4.60 -8.36
C GLY A 65 13.73 -4.18 -9.49
N SER A 66 12.55 -4.75 -9.50
CA SER A 66 11.48 -4.33 -10.38
C SER A 66 10.18 -4.91 -9.84
N PHE A 67 9.08 -4.27 -10.20
CA PHE A 67 7.80 -4.80 -9.76
C PHE A 67 6.70 -4.42 -10.74
N GLY A 68 5.60 -5.16 -10.64
CA GLY A 68 4.38 -4.79 -11.33
C GLY A 68 3.24 -4.83 -10.34
N MET A 69 2.31 -3.90 -10.48
CA MET A 69 1.14 -3.86 -9.61
C MET A 69 -0.08 -3.41 -10.39
N THR A 70 -1.24 -3.69 -9.85
CA THR A 70 -2.49 -3.29 -10.45
C THR A 70 -3.30 -2.53 -9.42
N LEU A 71 -3.80 -1.37 -9.80
CA LEU A 71 -4.68 -0.58 -8.95
C LEU A 71 -6.12 -1.02 -9.13
N ILE A 72 -6.98 -0.60 -8.23
CA ILE A 72 -8.37 -1.06 -8.26
C ILE A 72 -9.15 -0.53 -9.45
N ASP A 73 -8.64 0.51 -10.12
CA ASP A 73 -9.27 0.98 -11.35
C ASP A 73 -8.68 0.30 -12.58
N SER A 74 -7.95 -0.77 -12.39
CA SER A 74 -7.30 -1.56 -13.45
C SER A 74 -6.07 -0.90 -14.06
N THR A 75 -5.61 0.19 -13.50
CA THR A 75 -4.34 0.79 -13.92
C THR A 75 -3.21 -0.14 -13.53
N ARG A 76 -2.29 -0.36 -14.45
CA ARG A 76 -1.11 -1.18 -14.16
C ARG A 76 0.11 -0.31 -14.11
N LEU A 77 0.90 -0.52 -13.08
CA LEU A 77 2.14 0.20 -12.89
C LEU A 77 3.28 -0.79 -12.88
N SER A 78 4.37 -0.45 -13.54
CA SER A 78 5.58 -1.25 -13.42
C SER A 78 6.76 -0.32 -13.31
N ALA A 79 7.75 -0.74 -12.56
CA ALA A 79 8.92 0.06 -12.33
C ALA A 79 10.17 -0.80 -12.45
N GLY A 80 11.24 -0.19 -12.88
CA GLY A 80 12.53 -0.84 -13.00
C GLY A 80 13.44 -0.57 -11.82
N PRO A 81 14.72 -0.79 -11.98
CA PRO A 81 15.67 -0.65 -10.88
C PRO A 81 15.82 0.78 -10.38
N ASN A 82 16.20 0.90 -9.14
CA ASN A 82 16.53 2.17 -8.50
C ASN A 82 15.40 3.18 -8.61
N SER A 83 14.17 2.70 -8.40
CA SER A 83 12.99 3.55 -8.53
C SER A 83 12.40 3.83 -7.16
N ARG A 84 11.77 5.00 -7.06
CA ARG A 84 11.04 5.38 -5.86
C ARG A 84 9.75 6.03 -6.30
N ILE A 85 8.64 5.39 -6.00
CA ILE A 85 7.33 5.79 -6.50
C ILE A 85 6.40 5.97 -5.33
N GLU A 86 5.79 7.12 -5.22
CA GLU A 86 4.86 7.41 -4.14
C GLU A 86 3.44 7.49 -4.69
N LEU A 87 2.53 6.73 -4.08
CA LEU A 87 1.13 6.75 -4.46
C LEU A 87 0.42 7.76 -3.57
N LYS A 88 0.54 9.02 -3.93
CA LYS A 88 0.14 10.09 -3.03
C LYS A 88 -1.34 10.16 -2.81
N GLN A 89 -2.13 9.92 -3.83
CA GLN A 89 -3.55 10.07 -3.73
C GLN A 89 -4.23 9.14 -4.71
N PHE A 90 -5.26 8.49 -4.29
CA PHE A 90 -6.00 7.61 -5.17
C PHE A 90 -7.42 7.47 -4.64
N ARG A 91 -8.37 7.85 -5.47
CA ARG A 91 -9.79 7.72 -5.17
C ARG A 91 -10.49 7.20 -6.40
N PHE A 92 -11.32 6.23 -6.22
CA PHE A 92 -12.01 5.62 -7.33
C PHE A 92 -13.35 5.11 -6.88
N ASN A 93 -14.40 5.52 -7.61
CA ASN A 93 -15.75 5.05 -7.38
C ASN A 93 -16.08 4.01 -8.45
N PRO A 94 -16.13 2.73 -8.10
CA PRO A 94 -16.36 1.71 -9.12
C PRO A 94 -17.75 1.78 -9.76
N THR A 95 -18.70 2.40 -9.08
CA THR A 95 -20.03 2.52 -9.66
C THR A 95 -20.08 3.54 -10.79
N THR A 96 -19.48 4.70 -10.58
CA THR A 96 -19.47 5.74 -11.60
C THR A 96 -18.23 5.69 -12.45
N GLN A 97 -17.20 4.97 -12.01
CA GLN A 97 -15.89 4.90 -12.65
C GLN A 97 -15.19 6.25 -12.70
N GLU A 98 -15.50 7.08 -11.75
CA GLU A 98 -14.83 8.37 -11.61
C GLU A 98 -13.84 8.32 -10.47
N GLY A 99 -12.83 9.16 -10.55
CA GLY A 99 -11.88 9.19 -9.48
C GLY A 99 -10.70 10.09 -9.79
N GLU A 100 -9.76 10.09 -8.88
CA GLU A 100 -8.55 10.89 -8.97
C GLU A 100 -7.38 10.04 -8.54
N SER A 101 -6.26 10.23 -9.18
CA SER A 101 -5.06 9.58 -8.70
C SER A 101 -3.86 10.47 -8.94
N LEU A 102 -2.92 10.40 -8.04
CA LEU A 102 -1.69 11.15 -8.13
C LEU A 102 -0.54 10.23 -7.71
N THR A 103 0.28 9.89 -8.66
CA THR A 103 1.44 9.04 -8.44
C THR A 103 2.67 9.87 -8.78
N GLU A 104 3.62 9.89 -7.88
CA GLU A 104 4.85 10.63 -8.12
C GLU A 104 6.02 9.70 -8.29
N LEU A 105 6.77 9.91 -9.34
CA LEU A 105 8.02 9.20 -9.55
C LEU A 105 9.14 10.09 -9.05
N HIS A 106 9.76 9.69 -7.95
CA HIS A 106 10.84 10.46 -7.39
C HIS A 106 12.16 10.13 -8.05
N ARG A 107 12.30 8.91 -8.55
CA ARG A 107 13.51 8.54 -9.25
C ARG A 107 13.28 7.19 -9.93
N GLY A 108 14.07 6.90 -10.96
CA GLY A 108 13.95 5.63 -11.65
C GLY A 108 13.02 5.70 -12.84
N THR A 109 12.44 4.59 -13.19
CA THR A 109 11.55 4.50 -14.33
C THR A 109 10.21 3.93 -13.90
N LEU A 110 9.16 4.42 -14.55
CA LEU A 110 7.80 3.98 -14.24
C LEU A 110 7.03 3.91 -15.54
N ALA A 111 6.39 2.77 -15.77
CA ALA A 111 5.49 2.59 -16.89
C ALA A 111 4.09 2.45 -16.36
N ILE A 112 3.15 3.14 -17.00
CA ILE A 112 1.77 3.13 -16.58
C ILE A 112 0.88 2.75 -17.75
N VAL A 113 0.03 1.76 -17.53
CA VAL A 113 -1.01 1.43 -18.50
C VAL A 113 -2.31 1.85 -17.82
N SER A 114 -2.93 2.88 -18.38
CA SER A 114 -4.05 3.53 -17.74
C SER A 114 -5.25 2.62 -17.62
N GLY A 115 -5.92 2.72 -16.49
CA GLY A 115 -7.15 2.00 -16.26
C GLY A 115 -8.36 2.89 -16.46
N GLN A 116 -9.37 2.67 -15.64
CA GLN A 116 -10.66 3.31 -15.85
C GLN A 116 -10.66 4.79 -15.55
N ILE A 117 -9.92 5.22 -14.55
CA ILE A 117 -9.89 6.63 -14.23
C ILE A 117 -9.33 7.45 -15.37
N ALA A 118 -8.28 6.98 -15.98
CA ALA A 118 -7.57 7.77 -16.97
C ALA A 118 -8.26 7.85 -18.29
N LYS A 119 -9.34 7.13 -18.44
CA LYS A 119 -10.02 7.16 -19.70
C LYS A 119 -10.98 8.30 -19.84
N ARG A 120 -11.06 9.11 -18.90
CA ARG A 120 -12.03 10.17 -18.93
C ARG A 120 -11.68 11.32 -19.80
#